data_c0d9a948eba2d4bafdcb5e7963fa1715
#
_entry.id   c0d9a948eba2d4bafdcb5e7963fa1715
#
_cell.length_a   1.000
_cell.length_b   1.000
_cell.length_c   1.000
_cell.angle_alpha   90.00
_cell.angle_beta   90.00
_cell.angle_gamma   90.00
#
_symmetry.space_group_name_H-M   'P 1'
#
loop_
_entity.id
_entity.type
_entity.pdbx_description
1 polymer ?
#
loop_
_entity_poly.entity_id
_entity_poly.type
_entity_poly.pdbx_seq_one_letter_code
_entity_poly.pdbx_strand_id
1 'polypeptide(L)'
;CAGLMATVVPQQFFPSSDRGEAIVEVYLPKGSSIEATTNVVEEIEGELAKLEEAETIDSFVGAGAPRFFLSLDPELPDPAFAKIIVATTSPENRDAVMDHVDALAAEGRFPAARVRTTRLLYGPPVKFPVAFRVSGPDIDVLRDLSDQVAQIMRETEGTVQVNTDWGNRAPALRLNFNEDRLRQIGLTPASAAR
;
A
#
# COMPACT_ATOMS: atom_id res chain seq x y z
N CYS A 1 1.02 43.15 3.46
CA CYS A 1 0.12 42.01 3.10
C CYS A 1 0.85 40.82 2.51
N ALA A 2 1.79 41.00 1.53
CA ALA A 2 2.50 39.87 0.90
C ALA A 2 3.37 39.05 1.88
N GLY A 3 4.04 39.69 2.83
CA GLY A 3 4.84 38.99 3.85
C GLY A 3 4.01 38.16 4.84
N LEU A 4 2.79 38.57 5.14
CA LEU A 4 1.86 37.81 5.98
C LEU A 4 1.31 36.58 5.24
N MET A 5 1.05 36.71 3.95
CA MET A 5 0.60 35.57 3.14
C MET A 5 1.66 34.48 3.02
N ALA A 6 2.94 34.82 2.93
CA ALA A 6 4.02 33.83 2.83
C ALA A 6 4.21 32.99 4.11
N THR A 7 3.72 33.45 5.26
CA THR A 7 3.83 32.76 6.56
C THR A 7 2.55 31.99 6.94
N VAL A 8 1.40 32.34 6.37
CA VAL A 8 0.09 31.77 6.75
C VAL A 8 -0.42 30.77 5.71
N VAL A 9 -0.04 30.92 4.45
CA VAL A 9 -0.48 30.01 3.39
C VAL A 9 0.50 28.83 3.29
N PRO A 10 0.03 27.57 3.49
CA PRO A 10 0.88 26.40 3.33
C PRO A 10 1.43 26.34 1.90
N GLN A 11 2.73 26.25 1.76
CA GLN A 11 3.37 26.06 0.46
C GLN A 11 3.32 24.58 0.08
N GLN A 12 2.27 24.20 -0.64
CA GLN A 12 2.11 22.84 -1.19
C GLN A 12 2.15 22.89 -2.70
N PHE A 13 2.94 22.02 -3.31
CA PHE A 13 3.00 21.91 -4.78
C PHE A 13 1.69 21.31 -5.34
N PHE A 14 1.17 20.28 -4.67
CA PHE A 14 -0.17 19.72 -4.91
C PHE A 14 -0.96 19.73 -3.60
N PRO A 15 -2.05 20.51 -3.51
CA PRO A 15 -2.86 20.53 -2.31
C PRO A 15 -3.61 19.22 -2.12
N SER A 16 -3.88 18.87 -0.87
CA SER A 16 -4.81 17.79 -0.55
C SER A 16 -6.22 18.18 -0.93
N SER A 17 -7.03 17.18 -1.30
CA SER A 17 -8.46 17.36 -1.56
C SER A 17 -9.22 17.63 -0.26
N ASP A 18 -10.26 18.48 -0.33
CA ASP A 18 -11.23 18.72 0.74
C ASP A 18 -12.32 17.63 0.79
N ARG A 19 -12.13 16.53 0.06
CA ARG A 19 -13.04 15.38 0.10
C ARG A 19 -12.89 14.61 1.39
N GLY A 20 -14.02 14.05 1.85
CA GLY A 20 -14.10 13.27 3.09
C GLY A 20 -13.64 11.81 2.96
N GLU A 21 -13.07 11.35 1.84
CA GLU A 21 -12.65 9.98 1.72
C GLU A 21 -11.24 9.77 2.28
N ALA A 22 -11.13 8.90 3.28
CA ALA A 22 -9.87 8.30 3.72
C ALA A 22 -9.60 7.02 2.90
N ILE A 23 -8.36 6.83 2.50
CA ILE A 23 -7.91 5.62 1.81
C ILE A 23 -6.96 4.88 2.72
N VAL A 24 -7.25 3.61 2.97
CA VAL A 24 -6.37 2.71 3.72
C VAL A 24 -5.81 1.67 2.76
N GLU A 25 -4.50 1.64 2.60
CA GLU A 25 -3.78 0.67 1.80
C GLU A 25 -3.17 -0.40 2.71
N VAL A 26 -3.43 -1.66 2.40
CA VAL A 26 -3.00 -2.82 3.18
C VAL A 26 -2.06 -3.66 2.32
N TYR A 27 -0.83 -3.85 2.78
CA TYR A 27 0.21 -4.61 2.09
C TYR A 27 0.68 -5.75 2.97
N LEU A 28 0.46 -6.98 2.52
CA LEU A 28 1.03 -8.17 3.13
C LEU A 28 2.35 -8.55 2.44
N PRO A 29 3.17 -9.42 3.05
CA PRO A 29 4.35 -9.98 2.39
C PRO A 29 3.99 -10.65 1.07
N LYS A 30 4.83 -10.49 0.04
CA LYS A 30 4.60 -11.14 -1.27
C LYS A 30 4.49 -12.65 -1.12
N GLY A 31 3.48 -13.23 -1.77
CA GLY A 31 3.15 -14.64 -1.65
C GLY A 31 2.10 -14.95 -0.59
N SER A 32 1.58 -13.95 0.13
CA SER A 32 0.42 -14.12 1.00
C SER A 32 -0.82 -14.48 0.18
N SER A 33 -1.68 -15.30 0.76
CA SER A 33 -2.93 -15.69 0.13
C SER A 33 -3.97 -14.56 0.24
N ILE A 34 -4.97 -14.61 -0.63
CA ILE A 34 -6.08 -13.65 -0.58
C ILE A 34 -6.87 -13.77 0.72
N GLU A 35 -6.98 -14.97 1.29
CA GLU A 35 -7.65 -15.22 2.58
C GLU A 35 -6.89 -14.54 3.72
N ALA A 36 -5.55 -14.60 3.70
CA ALA A 36 -4.75 -13.90 4.70
C ALA A 36 -4.94 -12.38 4.62
N THR A 37 -5.05 -11.84 3.42
CA THR A 37 -5.34 -10.42 3.19
C THR A 37 -6.75 -10.06 3.64
N THR A 38 -7.74 -10.91 3.34
CA THR A 38 -9.13 -10.73 3.78
C THR A 38 -9.22 -10.66 5.29
N ASN A 39 -8.57 -11.56 6.01
CA ASN A 39 -8.60 -11.58 7.48
C ASN A 39 -8.08 -10.26 8.09
N VAL A 40 -6.99 -9.70 7.53
CA VAL A 40 -6.47 -8.40 7.99
C VAL A 40 -7.44 -7.26 7.66
N VAL A 41 -8.06 -7.30 6.48
CA VAL A 41 -9.06 -6.30 6.08
C VAL A 41 -10.27 -6.34 7.02
N GLU A 42 -10.81 -7.51 7.33
CA GLU A 42 -11.93 -7.68 8.27
C GLU A 42 -11.58 -7.16 9.68
N GLU A 43 -10.33 -7.34 10.12
CA GLU A 43 -9.86 -6.78 11.38
C GLU A 43 -9.86 -5.25 11.36
N ILE A 44 -9.38 -4.63 10.26
CA ILE A 44 -9.39 -3.18 10.08
C ILE A 44 -10.83 -2.65 9.98
N GLU A 45 -11.70 -3.31 9.22
CA GLU A 45 -13.12 -2.95 9.12
C GLU A 45 -13.81 -2.98 10.49
N GLY A 46 -13.48 -3.99 11.30
CA GLY A 46 -14.00 -4.10 12.67
C GLY A 46 -13.58 -2.96 13.60
N GLU A 47 -12.39 -2.36 13.37
CA GLU A 47 -11.96 -1.15 14.09
C GLU A 47 -12.63 0.10 13.51
N LEU A 48 -12.71 0.22 12.19
CA LEU A 48 -13.34 1.35 11.50
C LEU A 48 -14.84 1.44 11.81
N ALA A 49 -15.55 0.32 11.90
CA ALA A 49 -16.97 0.27 12.21
C ALA A 49 -17.35 0.79 13.62
N LYS A 50 -16.36 0.98 14.50
CA LYS A 50 -16.56 1.57 15.84
C LYS A 50 -16.56 3.10 15.81
N LEU A 51 -16.11 3.70 14.71
CA LEU A 51 -15.97 5.14 14.57
C LEU A 51 -17.26 5.76 14.03
N GLU A 52 -17.81 6.74 14.76
CA GLU A 52 -18.99 7.49 14.32
C GLU A 52 -18.69 8.34 13.05
N GLU A 53 -17.43 8.65 12.82
CA GLU A 53 -16.96 9.41 11.66
C GLU A 53 -16.98 8.62 10.35
N ALA A 54 -16.98 7.27 10.41
CA ALA A 54 -17.00 6.40 9.25
C ALA A 54 -18.44 6.11 8.81
N GLU A 55 -18.90 6.75 7.73
CA GLU A 55 -20.24 6.54 7.18
C GLU A 55 -20.35 5.29 6.31
N THR A 56 -19.36 5.06 5.46
CA THR A 56 -19.32 3.92 4.55
C THR A 56 -17.90 3.38 4.45
N ILE A 57 -17.78 2.07 4.46
CA ILE A 57 -16.51 1.35 4.34
C ILE A 57 -16.63 0.42 3.14
N ASP A 58 -15.84 0.66 2.09
CA ASP A 58 -15.76 -0.15 0.89
C ASP A 58 -14.37 -0.79 0.77
N SER A 59 -14.31 -2.12 0.81
CA SER A 59 -13.05 -2.86 0.76
C SER A 59 -12.87 -3.61 -0.55
N PHE A 60 -11.68 -3.48 -1.14
CA PHE A 60 -11.24 -4.14 -2.36
C PHE A 60 -10.05 -5.03 -2.04
N VAL A 61 -10.27 -6.35 -1.96
CA VAL A 61 -9.25 -7.33 -1.61
C VAL A 61 -8.70 -8.00 -2.86
N GLY A 62 -7.38 -8.11 -2.95
CA GLY A 62 -6.69 -8.70 -4.10
C GLY A 62 -6.62 -7.79 -5.32
N ALA A 63 -7.07 -6.55 -5.22
CA ALA A 63 -7.03 -5.54 -6.27
C ALA A 63 -7.13 -4.14 -5.68
N GLY A 64 -6.84 -3.13 -6.49
CA GLY A 64 -7.15 -1.73 -6.15
C GLY A 64 -8.61 -1.39 -6.37
N ALA A 65 -9.04 -0.29 -5.76
CA ALA A 65 -10.38 0.26 -6.00
C ALA A 65 -10.55 0.74 -7.45
N PRO A 66 -11.77 0.73 -7.99
CA PRO A 66 -12.06 1.39 -9.26
C PRO A 66 -11.62 2.86 -9.23
N ARG A 67 -11.16 3.36 -10.37
CA ARG A 67 -10.72 4.76 -10.47
C ARG A 67 -11.92 5.70 -10.45
N PHE A 68 -12.27 6.23 -9.29
CA PHE A 68 -13.32 7.22 -9.10
C PHE A 68 -12.78 8.65 -8.98
N PHE A 69 -11.48 8.82 -8.89
CA PHE A 69 -10.82 10.12 -8.79
C PHE A 69 -9.57 10.15 -9.67
N LEU A 70 -9.22 11.34 -10.19
CA LEU A 70 -8.17 11.49 -11.21
C LEU A 70 -6.79 11.05 -10.71
N SER A 71 -6.46 11.37 -9.47
CA SER A 71 -5.17 11.04 -8.86
C SER A 71 -5.11 9.64 -8.25
N LEU A 72 -6.16 8.84 -8.37
CA LEU A 72 -6.15 7.47 -7.89
C LEU A 72 -5.47 6.58 -8.93
N ASP A 73 -4.30 6.03 -8.58
CA ASP A 73 -3.63 5.06 -9.44
C ASP A 73 -4.35 3.72 -9.43
N PRO A 74 -4.56 3.11 -10.61
CA PRO A 74 -5.04 1.75 -10.69
C PRO A 74 -3.94 0.80 -10.19
N GLU A 75 -4.26 -0.02 -9.22
CA GLU A 75 -3.37 -1.08 -8.73
C GLU A 75 -3.61 -2.36 -9.53
N LEU A 76 -2.52 -3.05 -9.88
CA LEU A 76 -2.61 -4.36 -10.50
C LEU A 76 -3.16 -5.40 -9.49
N PRO A 77 -3.88 -6.42 -9.97
CA PRO A 77 -4.32 -7.50 -9.11
C PRO A 77 -3.16 -8.16 -8.37
N ASP A 78 -3.25 -8.22 -7.05
CA ASP A 78 -2.25 -8.80 -6.16
C ASP A 78 -2.94 -9.36 -4.91
N PRO A 79 -2.95 -10.68 -4.70
CA PRO A 79 -3.56 -11.30 -3.52
C PRO A 79 -3.05 -10.76 -2.17
N ALA A 80 -1.82 -10.23 -2.15
CA ALA A 80 -1.19 -9.65 -0.96
C ALA A 80 -1.48 -8.16 -0.77
N PHE A 81 -2.46 -7.60 -1.50
CA PHE A 81 -2.83 -6.19 -1.45
C PHE A 81 -4.34 -6.01 -1.24
N ALA A 82 -4.70 -5.01 -0.46
CA ALA A 82 -6.08 -4.53 -0.38
C ALA A 82 -6.11 -3.01 -0.27
N LYS A 83 -7.24 -2.43 -0.68
CA LYS A 83 -7.54 -1.00 -0.54
C LYS A 83 -8.92 -0.84 0.09
N ILE A 84 -8.99 -0.07 1.17
CA ILE A 84 -10.24 0.27 1.84
C ILE A 84 -10.48 1.75 1.62
N ILE A 85 -11.69 2.10 1.24
CA ILE A 85 -12.15 3.49 1.10
C ILE A 85 -13.17 3.74 2.19
N VAL A 86 -12.90 4.71 3.04
CA VAL A 86 -13.80 5.12 4.10
C VAL A 86 -14.36 6.49 3.75
N ALA A 87 -15.65 6.56 3.49
CA ALA A 87 -16.33 7.83 3.30
C ALA A 87 -16.71 8.44 4.65
N THR A 88 -16.44 9.73 4.80
CA THR A 88 -16.79 10.53 5.98
C THR A 88 -17.49 11.82 5.57
N THR A 89 -18.16 12.48 6.52
CA THR A 89 -18.93 13.70 6.26
C THR A 89 -18.07 14.94 6.03
N SER A 90 -16.82 14.94 6.48
CA SER A 90 -15.95 16.12 6.41
C SER A 90 -14.45 15.74 6.34
N PRO A 91 -13.59 16.68 5.89
CA PRO A 91 -12.14 16.47 5.93
C PRO A 91 -11.60 16.24 7.34
N GLU A 92 -12.19 16.84 8.38
CA GLU A 92 -11.79 16.67 9.76
C GLU A 92 -12.09 15.25 10.24
N ASN A 93 -13.26 14.71 9.92
CA ASN A 93 -13.65 13.34 10.22
C ASN A 93 -12.75 12.32 9.47
N ARG A 94 -12.40 12.62 8.21
CA ARG A 94 -11.42 11.84 7.46
C ARG A 94 -10.08 11.78 8.19
N ASP A 95 -9.59 12.93 8.65
CA ASP A 95 -8.30 13.00 9.32
C ASP A 95 -8.35 12.23 10.67
N ALA A 96 -9.46 12.32 11.42
CA ALA A 96 -9.66 11.51 12.62
C ALA A 96 -9.65 10.01 12.36
N VAL A 97 -10.29 9.55 11.28
CA VAL A 97 -10.26 8.14 10.85
C VAL A 97 -8.83 7.71 10.49
N MET A 98 -8.10 8.55 9.74
CA MET A 98 -6.71 8.26 9.37
C MET A 98 -5.81 8.16 10.59
N ASP A 99 -5.89 9.13 11.52
CA ASP A 99 -5.10 9.16 12.75
C ASP A 99 -5.38 7.93 13.62
N HIS A 100 -6.63 7.48 13.70
CA HIS A 100 -7.01 6.27 14.43
C HIS A 100 -6.35 5.01 13.84
N VAL A 101 -6.44 4.82 12.52
CA VAL A 101 -5.83 3.67 11.85
C VAL A 101 -4.30 3.71 11.97
N ASP A 102 -3.69 4.88 11.80
CA ASP A 102 -2.23 5.04 11.91
C ASP A 102 -1.75 4.76 13.34
N ALA A 103 -2.51 5.16 14.37
CA ALA A 103 -2.22 4.85 15.76
C ALA A 103 -2.26 3.33 16.03
N LEU A 104 -3.31 2.63 15.57
CA LEU A 104 -3.42 1.18 15.69
C LEU A 104 -2.28 0.45 14.98
N ALA A 105 -1.90 0.93 13.79
CA ALA A 105 -0.78 0.37 13.04
C ALA A 105 0.56 0.58 13.78
N ALA A 106 0.77 1.76 14.38
CA ALA A 106 1.95 2.08 15.18
C ALA A 106 2.04 1.23 16.48
N GLU A 107 0.91 0.90 17.08
CA GLU A 107 0.80 -0.01 18.22
C GLU A 107 1.06 -1.48 17.86
N GLY A 108 1.21 -1.79 16.55
CA GLY A 108 1.42 -3.15 16.07
C GLY A 108 0.15 -4.01 16.03
N ARG A 109 -1.03 -3.39 15.96
CA ARG A 109 -2.31 -4.09 15.90
C ARG A 109 -2.42 -5.02 14.69
N PHE A 110 -1.78 -4.68 13.58
CA PHE A 110 -1.78 -5.43 12.32
C PHE A 110 -0.39 -6.00 11.98
N PRO A 111 0.15 -6.96 12.75
CA PRO A 111 1.54 -7.39 12.63
C PRO A 111 1.84 -8.13 11.32
N ALA A 112 0.82 -8.67 10.66
CA ALA A 112 0.94 -9.39 9.39
C ALA A 112 1.00 -8.46 8.18
N ALA A 113 0.67 -7.17 8.34
CA ALA A 113 0.54 -6.25 7.24
C ALA A 113 1.20 -4.90 7.52
N ARG A 114 1.62 -4.24 6.48
CA ARG A 114 1.92 -2.81 6.50
C ARG A 114 0.65 -2.06 6.08
N VAL A 115 0.10 -1.32 7.02
CA VAL A 115 -1.09 -0.48 6.80
C VAL A 115 -0.63 0.96 6.60
N ARG A 116 -1.21 1.64 5.63
CA ARG A 116 -0.92 3.03 5.30
C ARG A 116 -2.21 3.77 5.02
N THR A 117 -2.38 4.91 5.65
CA THR A 117 -3.47 5.83 5.32
C THR A 117 -3.03 6.88 4.32
N THR A 118 -3.92 7.35 3.48
CA THR A 118 -3.68 8.44 2.54
C THR A 118 -4.98 9.14 2.19
N ARG A 119 -4.84 10.39 1.72
CA ARG A 119 -5.95 11.22 1.23
C ARG A 119 -5.83 11.43 -0.27
N LEU A 120 -6.92 11.80 -0.90
CA LEU A 120 -6.92 12.20 -2.30
C LEU A 120 -6.17 13.53 -2.45
N LEU A 121 -5.34 13.65 -3.50
CA LEU A 121 -4.56 14.83 -3.81
C LEU A 121 -5.04 15.45 -5.13
N TYR A 122 -5.01 16.79 -5.25
CA TYR A 122 -5.17 17.47 -6.53
C TYR A 122 -3.82 17.48 -7.26
N GLY A 123 -3.53 16.43 -8.01
CA GLY A 123 -2.28 16.32 -8.77
C GLY A 123 -1.89 14.88 -9.07
N PRO A 124 -0.73 14.65 -9.71
CA PRO A 124 -0.22 13.31 -9.91
C PRO A 124 -0.04 12.60 -8.55
N PRO A 125 -0.38 11.32 -8.46
CA PRO A 125 -0.22 10.58 -7.21
C PRO A 125 1.27 10.48 -6.87
N VAL A 126 1.65 10.99 -5.71
CA VAL A 126 2.99 10.82 -5.15
C VAL A 126 2.88 9.80 -4.04
N LYS A 127 3.26 8.56 -4.34
CA LYS A 127 3.11 7.45 -3.40
C LYS A 127 3.92 7.68 -2.12
N PHE A 128 5.16 8.18 -2.26
CA PHE A 128 6.03 8.54 -1.14
C PHE A 128 6.72 9.89 -1.42
N PRO A 129 6.60 10.87 -0.51
CA PRO A 129 7.19 12.20 -0.73
C PRO A 129 8.72 12.19 -0.71
N VAL A 130 9.32 11.23 0.01
CA VAL A 130 10.78 11.04 0.04
C VAL A 130 11.10 9.64 -0.45
N ALA A 131 11.92 9.54 -1.48
CA ALA A 131 12.35 8.27 -2.05
C ALA A 131 13.83 8.31 -2.43
N PHE A 132 14.57 7.29 -2.02
CA PHE A 132 15.95 7.06 -2.42
C PHE A 132 16.02 5.89 -3.39
N ARG A 133 16.77 6.04 -4.46
CA ARG A 133 17.02 4.97 -5.42
C ARG A 133 18.43 4.42 -5.23
N VAL A 134 18.50 3.14 -4.90
CA VAL A 134 19.76 2.38 -4.85
C VAL A 134 19.87 1.57 -6.14
N SER A 135 20.98 1.70 -6.86
CA SER A 135 21.18 1.04 -8.16
C SER A 135 22.55 0.37 -8.23
N GLY A 136 22.61 -0.80 -8.84
CA GLY A 136 23.85 -1.57 -9.01
C GLY A 136 23.61 -2.89 -9.75
N PRO A 137 24.66 -3.63 -10.11
CA PRO A 137 24.55 -4.87 -10.87
C PRO A 137 24.26 -6.10 -10.01
N ASP A 138 24.54 -6.06 -8.70
CA ASP A 138 24.41 -7.20 -7.79
C ASP A 138 23.20 -7.04 -6.88
N ILE A 139 22.27 -8.01 -6.96
CA ILE A 139 20.98 -7.97 -6.24
C ILE A 139 21.17 -8.10 -4.73
N ASP A 140 22.10 -8.94 -4.26
CA ASP A 140 22.29 -9.15 -2.83
C ASP A 140 22.94 -7.92 -2.18
N VAL A 141 23.93 -7.32 -2.85
CA VAL A 141 24.52 -6.05 -2.42
C VAL A 141 23.49 -4.91 -2.44
N LEU A 142 22.60 -4.87 -3.45
CA LEU A 142 21.53 -3.86 -3.50
C LEU A 142 20.56 -3.98 -2.32
N ARG A 143 20.20 -5.21 -1.92
CA ARG A 143 19.36 -5.45 -0.77
C ARG A 143 20.01 -4.99 0.53
N ASP A 144 21.26 -5.38 0.74
CA ASP A 144 22.02 -4.99 1.94
C ASP A 144 22.15 -3.46 2.06
N LEU A 145 22.45 -2.78 0.94
CA LEU A 145 22.53 -1.31 0.92
C LEU A 145 21.16 -0.65 1.12
N SER A 146 20.10 -1.21 0.53
CA SER A 146 18.74 -0.71 0.72
C SER A 146 18.27 -0.84 2.17
N ASP A 147 18.62 -1.94 2.83
CA ASP A 147 18.31 -2.16 4.24
C ASP A 147 19.07 -1.18 5.14
N GLN A 148 20.35 -0.89 4.84
CA GLN A 148 21.11 0.14 5.56
C GLN A 148 20.50 1.54 5.38
N VAL A 149 20.12 1.91 4.15
CA VAL A 149 19.44 3.19 3.90
C VAL A 149 18.11 3.25 4.66
N ALA A 150 17.32 2.18 4.61
CA ALA A 150 16.05 2.10 5.33
C ALA A 150 16.23 2.21 6.85
N GLN A 151 17.31 1.64 7.40
CA GLN A 151 17.64 1.78 8.82
C GLN A 151 17.97 3.23 9.19
N ILE A 152 18.85 3.88 8.42
CA ILE A 152 19.18 5.29 8.64
C ILE A 152 17.92 6.16 8.60
N MET A 153 17.02 5.89 7.63
CA MET A 153 15.76 6.60 7.54
C MET A 153 14.89 6.40 8.79
N ARG A 154 14.79 5.17 9.32
CA ARG A 154 13.99 4.88 10.55
C ARG A 154 14.56 5.57 11.79
N GLU A 155 15.87 5.75 11.84
CA GLU A 155 16.57 6.44 12.93
C GLU A 155 16.50 7.98 12.81
N THR A 156 16.06 8.49 11.66
CA THR A 156 15.92 9.92 11.41
C THR A 156 14.59 10.42 11.95
N GLU A 157 14.65 11.41 12.84
CA GLU A 157 13.45 12.04 13.43
C GLU A 157 12.51 12.61 12.35
N GLY A 158 11.21 12.40 12.51
CA GLY A 158 10.18 12.84 11.56
C GLY A 158 9.96 11.92 10.36
N THR A 159 10.70 10.81 10.26
CA THR A 159 10.50 9.83 9.20
C THR A 159 9.55 8.72 9.67
N VAL A 160 8.47 8.49 8.91
CA VAL A 160 7.46 7.46 9.19
C VAL A 160 7.29 6.52 8.02
N GLN A 161 6.81 5.30 8.27
CA GLN A 161 6.45 4.30 7.25
C GLN A 161 7.56 3.95 6.24
N VAL A 162 8.81 3.90 6.70
CA VAL A 162 9.95 3.54 5.86
C VAL A 162 9.80 2.12 5.30
N ASN A 163 9.88 2.00 4.00
CA ASN A 163 9.75 0.71 3.30
C ASN A 163 10.61 0.68 2.04
N THR A 164 10.78 -0.51 1.46
CA THR A 164 11.47 -0.73 0.19
C THR A 164 10.49 -1.24 -0.87
N ASP A 165 10.67 -0.85 -2.14
CA ASP A 165 9.86 -1.32 -3.27
C ASP A 165 10.04 -2.81 -3.51
N TRP A 166 11.26 -3.32 -3.28
CA TRP A 166 11.54 -4.73 -3.33
C TRP A 166 11.14 -5.39 -2.02
N GLY A 167 9.93 -5.90 -1.93
CA GLY A 167 9.44 -6.64 -0.78
C GLY A 167 10.28 -7.88 -0.45
N ASN A 168 9.77 -8.73 0.42
CA ASN A 168 10.38 -10.00 0.77
C ASN A 168 10.59 -10.91 -0.45
N ARG A 169 11.54 -11.84 -0.34
CA ARG A 169 11.67 -12.95 -1.30
C ARG A 169 10.46 -13.87 -1.13
N ALA A 170 9.72 -14.10 -2.21
CA ALA A 170 8.65 -15.08 -2.25
C ALA A 170 9.16 -16.41 -2.81
N PRO A 171 8.71 -17.56 -2.30
CA PRO A 171 9.02 -18.85 -2.89
C PRO A 171 8.42 -18.94 -4.29
N ALA A 172 9.20 -19.46 -5.24
CA ALA A 172 8.75 -19.72 -6.60
C ALA A 172 8.97 -21.19 -6.96
N LEU A 173 7.95 -21.82 -7.55
CA LEU A 173 8.06 -23.16 -8.08
C LEU A 173 8.47 -23.08 -9.56
N ARG A 174 9.60 -23.71 -9.90
CA ARG A 174 9.99 -23.92 -11.28
C ARG A 174 9.57 -25.32 -11.70
N LEU A 175 8.63 -25.42 -12.61
CA LEU A 175 8.21 -26.70 -13.20
C LEU A 175 9.18 -27.05 -14.34
N ASN A 176 9.89 -28.16 -14.19
CA ASN A 176 10.70 -28.73 -15.26
C ASN A 176 9.93 -29.89 -15.89
N PHE A 177 9.38 -29.65 -17.07
CA PHE A 177 8.62 -30.68 -17.78
C PHE A 177 9.53 -31.67 -18.50
N ASN A 178 9.20 -32.96 -18.41
CA ASN A 178 9.75 -33.95 -19.30
C ASN A 178 8.99 -33.88 -20.65
N GLU A 179 9.57 -33.21 -21.64
CA GLU A 179 8.92 -32.93 -22.92
C GLU A 179 8.59 -34.22 -23.69
N ASP A 180 9.38 -35.28 -23.55
CA ASP A 180 9.11 -36.56 -24.23
C ASP A 180 7.88 -37.25 -23.66
N ARG A 181 7.72 -37.22 -22.33
CA ARG A 181 6.50 -37.69 -21.70
C ARG A 181 5.28 -36.87 -22.03
N LEU A 182 5.41 -35.54 -22.07
CA LEU A 182 4.30 -34.67 -22.47
C LEU A 182 3.85 -34.97 -23.89
N ARG A 183 4.79 -35.14 -24.84
CA ARG A 183 4.48 -35.51 -26.24
C ARG A 183 3.76 -36.85 -26.32
N GLN A 184 4.18 -37.86 -25.53
CA GLN A 184 3.53 -39.17 -25.50
C GLN A 184 2.06 -39.11 -25.06
N ILE A 185 1.69 -38.18 -24.20
CA ILE A 185 0.30 -38.00 -23.73
C ILE A 185 -0.44 -36.88 -24.47
N GLY A 186 0.15 -36.35 -25.57
CA GLY A 186 -0.47 -35.34 -26.42
C GLY A 186 -0.52 -33.91 -25.81
N LEU A 187 0.30 -33.64 -24.80
CA LEU A 187 0.37 -32.34 -24.17
C LEU A 187 1.62 -31.55 -24.60
N THR A 188 1.50 -30.23 -24.56
CA THR A 188 2.62 -29.32 -24.72
C THR A 188 2.96 -28.68 -23.36
N PRO A 189 4.21 -28.19 -23.14
CA PRO A 189 4.54 -27.44 -21.90
C PRO A 189 3.56 -26.31 -21.62
N ALA A 190 3.10 -25.58 -22.64
CA ALA A 190 2.16 -24.49 -22.51
C ALA A 190 0.75 -24.94 -22.07
N SER A 191 0.30 -26.14 -22.52
CA SER A 191 -0.99 -26.68 -22.07
C SER A 191 -0.93 -27.32 -20.69
N ALA A 192 0.24 -27.79 -20.27
CA ALA A 192 0.45 -28.36 -18.94
C ALA A 192 0.66 -27.31 -17.86
N ALA A 193 0.95 -26.06 -18.24
CA ALA A 193 1.16 -24.93 -17.34
C ALA A 193 -0.12 -24.10 -17.08
N ARG A 194 -1.25 -24.47 -17.68
CA ARG A 194 -2.58 -23.87 -17.47
C ARG A 194 -3.36 -24.62 -16.40
#